data_1b818749dcd26be8d3c481ee175be340
#
_entry.id   1b818749dcd26be8d3c481ee175be340
#
_cell.length_a   1.000
_cell.length_b   1.000
_cell.length_c   1.000
_cell.angle_alpha   90.00
_cell.angle_beta   90.00
_cell.angle_gamma   90.00
#
_symmetry.space_group_name_H-M   'P 1'
#
loop_
_entity.id
_entity.type
_entity.pdbx_description
1 polymer ?
#
loop_
_entity_poly.entity_id
_entity_poly.type
_entity_poly.pdbx_seq_one_letter_code
_entity_poly.pdbx_strand_id
1 'polypeptide(L)'
;NNDILSDIMNGQFNDYEIINQSGINTSALEFSPCIYLDSLVYVANGRTEGRKSKSQAASYFNLYKTFIDQENHLVGETPLSGVLNSTFHEGPLTFNKEGTEVFFTRNNQVEGARNQKKMNLSIFTSTKVNGIWSKPIELFASNNEFSFCHPSLNSAGDRLYFSSNMPGGYGNYDL
;
A
#
# COMPACT_ATOMS: atom_id res chain seq x y z
N ASN A 1 26.14 -2.32 -16.89
CA ASN A 1 24.86 -2.54 -16.17
C ASN A 1 24.69 -3.97 -15.59
N ASN A 2 25.66 -4.87 -15.76
CA ASN A 2 25.64 -6.19 -15.13
C ASN A 2 26.22 -6.18 -13.71
N ASP A 3 26.89 -5.10 -13.31
CA ASP A 3 27.61 -5.04 -12.05
C ASP A 3 26.68 -4.96 -10.84
N ILE A 4 25.60 -4.19 -10.92
CA ILE A 4 24.64 -4.03 -9.80
C ILE A 4 23.95 -5.34 -9.43
N LEU A 5 23.51 -6.14 -10.41
CA LEU A 5 22.90 -7.44 -10.14
C LEU A 5 23.91 -8.46 -9.59
N SER A 6 25.16 -8.40 -10.06
CA SER A 6 26.26 -9.20 -9.55
C SER A 6 26.58 -8.84 -8.10
N ASP A 7 26.63 -7.54 -7.79
CA ASP A 7 26.88 -7.03 -6.44
C ASP A 7 25.76 -7.38 -5.47
N ILE A 8 24.48 -7.31 -5.93
CA ILE A 8 23.32 -7.79 -5.19
C ILE A 8 23.46 -9.28 -4.84
N MET A 9 23.79 -10.09 -5.83
CA MET A 9 23.87 -11.55 -5.65
C MET A 9 25.09 -11.99 -4.83
N ASN A 10 26.16 -11.19 -4.83
CA ASN A 10 27.39 -11.46 -4.09
C ASN A 10 27.43 -10.80 -2.70
N GLY A 11 26.38 -10.07 -2.30
CA GLY A 11 26.32 -9.35 -1.02
C GLY A 11 27.33 -8.19 -0.91
N GLN A 12 27.85 -7.71 -2.03
CA GLN A 12 28.84 -6.62 -2.09
C GLN A 12 28.18 -5.27 -2.32
N PHE A 13 27.20 -4.89 -1.46
CA PHE A 13 26.78 -3.51 -1.34
C PHE A 13 27.70 -2.79 -0.36
N ASN A 14 28.72 -2.12 -0.86
CA ASN A 14 29.65 -1.37 -0.01
C ASN A 14 28.99 -0.15 0.70
N ASP A 15 27.77 0.25 0.30
CA ASP A 15 27.13 1.46 0.79
C ASP A 15 25.79 1.20 1.49
N TYR A 16 25.30 -0.06 1.56
CA TYR A 16 24.02 -0.40 2.16
C TYR A 16 24.12 -1.61 3.08
N GLU A 17 23.54 -1.48 4.26
CA GLU A 17 23.31 -2.61 5.17
C GLU A 17 21.92 -3.18 4.96
N ILE A 18 21.81 -4.49 4.76
CA ILE A 18 20.53 -5.19 4.63
C ILE A 18 20.19 -5.84 5.97
N ILE A 19 19.14 -5.35 6.62
CA ILE A 19 18.68 -5.84 7.91
C ILE A 19 17.34 -6.56 7.75
N ASN A 20 17.26 -7.83 8.14
CA ASN A 20 16.01 -8.56 8.20
C ASN A 20 15.16 -8.05 9.37
N GLN A 21 14.00 -7.51 9.07
CA GLN A 21 13.05 -6.99 10.05
C GLN A 21 12.18 -8.11 10.64
N SER A 22 12.82 -9.02 11.40
CA SER A 22 12.16 -10.19 11.99
C SER A 22 11.01 -9.86 12.95
N GLY A 23 10.95 -8.62 13.44
CA GLY A 23 9.85 -8.14 14.30
C GLY A 23 8.52 -7.96 13.58
N ILE A 24 8.55 -7.80 12.25
CA ILE A 24 7.33 -7.63 11.43
C ILE A 24 7.17 -8.70 10.34
N ASN A 25 8.27 -9.33 9.90
CA ASN A 25 8.21 -10.38 8.92
C ASN A 25 7.59 -11.65 9.53
N THR A 26 6.60 -12.23 8.83
CA THR A 26 5.89 -13.43 9.27
C THR A 26 5.88 -14.50 8.17
N SER A 27 5.12 -15.56 8.34
CA SER A 27 4.84 -16.53 7.28
C SER A 27 3.78 -16.05 6.27
N ALA A 28 3.22 -14.85 6.49
CA ALA A 28 2.27 -14.21 5.58
C ALA A 28 3.01 -13.34 4.55
N LEU A 29 2.30 -12.39 3.94
CA LEU A 29 2.88 -11.47 2.95
C LEU A 29 2.97 -10.07 3.54
N GLU A 30 4.16 -9.50 3.48
CA GLU A 30 4.47 -8.11 3.81
C GLU A 30 5.12 -7.45 2.59
N PHE A 31 4.57 -6.31 2.12
CA PHE A 31 5.08 -5.63 0.93
C PHE A 31 4.72 -4.15 0.88
N SER A 32 5.24 -3.44 -0.12
CA SER A 32 4.96 -2.03 -0.38
C SER A 32 5.23 -1.11 0.82
N PRO A 33 6.47 -1.10 1.33
CA PRO A 33 6.85 -0.19 2.41
C PRO A 33 6.81 1.26 1.93
N CYS A 34 6.30 2.16 2.79
CA CYS A 34 6.25 3.59 2.56
C CYS A 34 6.59 4.33 3.86
N ILE A 35 7.52 5.28 3.79
CA ILE A 35 7.84 6.12 4.94
C ILE A 35 6.66 7.05 5.23
N TYR A 36 6.29 7.13 6.49
CA TYR A 36 5.23 7.97 7.00
C TYR A 36 5.70 8.69 8.27
N LEU A 37 6.16 9.93 8.11
CA LEU A 37 6.79 10.71 9.19
C LEU A 37 7.98 9.94 9.79
N ASP A 38 7.91 9.60 11.07
CA ASP A 38 8.88 8.82 11.84
C ASP A 38 8.61 7.31 11.86
N SER A 39 7.77 6.84 10.98
CA SER A 39 7.24 5.48 10.95
C SER A 39 7.33 4.87 9.57
N LEU A 40 7.20 3.55 9.50
CA LEU A 40 6.99 2.81 8.26
C LEU A 40 5.55 2.33 8.19
N VAL A 41 4.91 2.55 7.03
CA VAL A 41 3.63 1.94 6.70
C VAL A 41 3.87 0.90 5.62
N TYR A 42 3.18 -0.23 5.71
CA TYR A 42 3.29 -1.32 4.74
C TYR A 42 1.97 -2.08 4.62
N VAL A 43 1.89 -2.91 3.60
CA VAL A 43 0.74 -3.77 3.32
C VAL A 43 1.05 -5.17 3.86
N ALA A 44 0.11 -5.75 4.60
CA ALA A 44 0.22 -7.13 5.05
C ALA A 44 -1.15 -7.83 5.14
N ASN A 45 -1.11 -9.15 5.16
CA ASN A 45 -2.28 -9.99 5.44
C ASN A 45 -1.99 -10.92 6.62
N GLY A 46 -3.01 -11.71 7.02
CA GLY A 46 -2.85 -12.75 8.04
C GLY A 46 -2.66 -12.23 9.47
N ARG A 47 -2.74 -10.91 9.70
CA ARG A 47 -2.64 -10.31 11.03
C ARG A 47 -3.96 -10.46 11.76
N THR A 48 -4.02 -11.34 12.74
CA THR A 48 -5.15 -11.44 13.65
C THR A 48 -4.70 -10.98 15.04
N GLU A 49 -5.19 -9.83 15.49
CA GLU A 49 -5.01 -9.41 16.88
C GLU A 49 -5.59 -10.49 17.81
N GLY A 50 -4.71 -11.31 18.39
CA GLY A 50 -4.99 -12.16 19.55
C GLY A 50 -6.11 -13.21 19.43
N ARG A 51 -6.78 -13.35 18.30
CA ARG A 51 -7.85 -14.34 18.09
C ARG A 51 -7.48 -15.29 16.97
N LYS A 52 -7.45 -16.58 17.28
CA LYS A 52 -7.45 -17.69 16.31
C LYS A 52 -8.79 -17.68 15.52
N SER A 53 -9.10 -16.60 14.87
CA SER A 53 -10.28 -16.51 14.03
C SER A 53 -9.91 -16.92 12.61
N LYS A 54 -10.46 -18.04 12.17
CA LYS A 54 -10.52 -18.44 10.75
C LYS A 54 -11.48 -17.54 9.96
N SER A 55 -11.66 -16.26 10.39
CA SER A 55 -12.57 -15.34 9.72
C SER A 55 -11.93 -14.82 8.42
N GLN A 56 -12.76 -14.56 7.43
CA GLN A 56 -12.35 -13.96 6.15
C GLN A 56 -11.54 -12.66 6.31
N ALA A 57 -11.70 -11.94 7.41
CA ALA A 57 -10.95 -10.70 7.70
C ALA A 57 -9.42 -10.91 7.77
N ALA A 58 -8.96 -12.11 8.13
CA ALA A 58 -7.53 -12.44 8.15
C ALA A 58 -6.93 -12.67 6.75
N SER A 59 -7.73 -12.75 5.71
CA SER A 59 -7.29 -12.99 4.32
C SER A 59 -7.10 -11.71 3.50
N TYR A 60 -7.61 -10.57 3.97
CA TYR A 60 -7.46 -9.30 3.26
C TYR A 60 -6.10 -8.66 3.53
N PHE A 61 -5.58 -8.00 2.52
CA PHE A 61 -4.45 -7.09 2.69
C PHE A 61 -4.94 -5.81 3.34
N ASN A 62 -4.24 -5.39 4.38
CA ASN A 62 -4.54 -4.19 5.14
C ASN A 62 -3.27 -3.34 5.30
N LEU A 63 -3.46 -2.08 5.68
CA LEU A 63 -2.40 -1.13 5.94
C LEU A 63 -2.00 -1.19 7.41
N TYR A 64 -0.71 -1.43 7.67
CA TYR A 64 -0.12 -1.46 8.99
C TYR A 64 0.95 -0.39 9.13
N LYS A 65 1.09 0.10 10.35
CA LYS A 65 2.13 1.05 10.74
C LYS A 65 3.02 0.43 11.80
N THR A 66 4.32 0.67 11.69
CA THR A 66 5.32 0.30 12.68
C THR A 66 6.27 1.48 12.91
N PHE A 67 6.87 1.55 14.09
CA PHE A 67 7.84 2.58 14.44
C PHE A 67 9.25 2.09 14.15
N ILE A 68 10.15 3.02 13.88
CA ILE A 68 11.57 2.78 13.70
C ILE A 68 12.24 3.16 15.03
N ASP A 69 12.89 2.20 15.70
CA ASP A 69 13.63 2.46 16.92
C ASP A 69 15.00 3.07 16.65
N GLN A 70 15.77 3.34 17.72
CA GLN A 70 17.11 3.96 17.62
C GLN A 70 18.14 3.05 16.96
N GLU A 71 17.89 1.75 16.87
CA GLU A 71 18.74 0.74 16.23
C GLU A 71 18.26 0.37 14.83
N ASN A 72 17.32 1.16 14.26
CA ASN A 72 16.68 0.94 12.96
C ASN A 72 15.87 -0.37 12.87
N HIS A 73 15.41 -0.93 13.99
CA HIS A 73 14.47 -2.03 13.97
C HIS A 73 13.03 -1.53 13.89
N LEU A 74 12.18 -2.30 13.22
CA LEU A 74 10.75 -2.04 13.12
C LEU A 74 10.03 -2.68 14.31
N VAL A 75 9.35 -1.86 15.11
CA VAL A 75 8.71 -2.27 16.37
C VAL A 75 7.29 -1.71 16.49
N GLY A 76 6.47 -2.36 17.30
CA GLY A 76 5.15 -1.84 17.67
C GLY A 76 4.15 -1.79 16.51
N GLU A 77 3.97 -2.90 15.80
CA GLU A 77 2.99 -3.01 14.71
C GLU A 77 1.56 -2.71 15.16
N THR A 78 0.88 -1.83 14.42
CA THR A 78 -0.55 -1.53 14.62
C THR A 78 -1.23 -1.33 13.26
N PRO A 79 -2.55 -1.58 13.13
CA PRO A 79 -3.29 -1.13 11.96
C PRO A 79 -3.13 0.39 11.77
N LEU A 80 -2.93 0.85 10.54
CA LEU A 80 -2.76 2.29 10.26
C LEU A 80 -3.98 3.08 10.71
N SER A 81 -5.18 2.61 10.37
CA SER A 81 -6.45 3.16 10.85
C SER A 81 -7.58 2.18 10.49
N GLY A 82 -8.54 2.02 11.41
CA GLY A 82 -9.74 1.21 11.13
C GLY A 82 -10.63 1.75 10.02
N VAL A 83 -10.56 3.06 9.69
CA VAL A 83 -11.34 3.64 8.60
C VAL A 83 -10.66 3.46 7.24
N LEU A 84 -9.33 3.32 7.23
CA LEU A 84 -8.56 3.09 6.00
C LEU A 84 -8.54 1.62 5.61
N ASN A 85 -8.63 0.70 6.56
CA ASN A 85 -8.74 -0.73 6.33
C ASN A 85 -10.22 -1.13 6.15
N SER A 86 -10.48 -2.09 5.28
CA SER A 86 -11.83 -2.49 4.93
C SER A 86 -11.99 -4.01 4.77
N THR A 87 -13.11 -4.46 4.25
CA THR A 87 -13.35 -5.84 3.82
C THR A 87 -12.92 -6.08 2.38
N PHE A 88 -12.04 -5.25 1.85
CA PHE A 88 -11.38 -5.37 0.56
C PHE A 88 -9.88 -5.49 0.77
N HIS A 89 -9.11 -5.62 -0.32
CA HIS A 89 -7.66 -5.60 -0.27
C HIS A 89 -7.17 -4.17 -0.44
N GLU A 90 -6.51 -3.63 0.56
CA GLU A 90 -5.70 -2.43 0.45
C GLU A 90 -4.33 -2.80 -0.14
N GLY A 91 -3.77 -1.90 -0.94
CA GLY A 91 -2.52 -2.11 -1.67
C GLY A 91 -1.52 -0.96 -1.50
N PRO A 92 -0.58 -0.84 -2.42
CA PRO A 92 0.43 0.21 -2.39
C PRO A 92 -0.15 1.60 -2.14
N LEU A 93 0.61 2.41 -1.40
CA LEU A 93 0.17 3.71 -0.93
C LEU A 93 1.30 4.74 -0.98
N THR A 94 0.90 6.02 -0.91
CA THR A 94 1.81 7.16 -0.79
C THR A 94 1.16 8.25 0.07
N PHE A 95 1.98 9.04 0.75
CA PHE A 95 1.52 10.17 1.57
C PHE A 95 2.04 11.49 0.99
N ASN A 96 1.34 12.58 1.32
CA ASN A 96 1.93 13.90 1.19
C ASN A 96 3.01 14.10 2.27
N LYS A 97 3.85 15.12 2.08
CA LYS A 97 4.99 15.42 2.96
C LYS A 97 4.58 15.63 4.43
N GLU A 98 3.43 16.23 4.66
CA GLU A 98 2.89 16.55 5.98
C GLU A 98 2.25 15.33 6.66
N GLY A 99 2.05 14.20 5.95
CA GLY A 99 1.37 13.01 6.47
C GLY A 99 -0.11 13.23 6.77
N THR A 100 -0.72 14.21 6.11
CA THR A 100 -2.13 14.58 6.28
C THR A 100 -3.04 14.11 5.15
N GLU A 101 -2.45 13.59 4.07
CA GLU A 101 -3.16 13.03 2.95
C GLU A 101 -2.51 11.71 2.53
N VAL A 102 -3.33 10.72 2.20
CA VAL A 102 -2.90 9.41 1.71
C VAL A 102 -3.64 9.06 0.43
N PHE A 103 -2.90 8.50 -0.53
CA PHE A 103 -3.44 7.85 -1.72
C PHE A 103 -3.07 6.37 -1.65
N PHE A 104 -4.01 5.48 -1.88
CA PHE A 104 -3.74 4.05 -1.81
C PHE A 104 -4.61 3.26 -2.78
N THR A 105 -4.09 2.16 -3.24
CA THR A 105 -4.84 1.20 -4.06
C THR A 105 -5.81 0.41 -3.19
N ARG A 106 -7.02 0.18 -3.69
CA ARG A 106 -7.98 -0.77 -3.12
C ARG A 106 -8.69 -1.49 -4.25
N ASN A 107 -8.94 -2.79 -4.10
CA ASN A 107 -9.81 -3.44 -5.04
C ASN A 107 -11.26 -3.00 -4.79
N ASN A 108 -11.97 -2.74 -5.87
CA ASN A 108 -13.36 -2.32 -5.83
C ASN A 108 -14.25 -3.31 -6.59
N GLN A 109 -15.44 -3.53 -6.08
CA GLN A 109 -16.42 -4.37 -6.73
C GLN A 109 -17.36 -3.50 -7.56
N VAL A 110 -17.28 -3.62 -8.89
CA VAL A 110 -18.15 -2.92 -9.82
C VAL A 110 -19.15 -3.87 -10.44
N GLU A 111 -20.35 -3.39 -10.72
CA GLU A 111 -21.34 -4.15 -11.48
C GLU A 111 -20.89 -4.23 -12.94
N GLY A 112 -20.59 -5.43 -13.40
CA GLY A 112 -20.28 -5.68 -14.80
C GLY A 112 -21.54 -5.91 -15.64
N ALA A 113 -21.39 -5.90 -16.95
CA ALA A 113 -22.46 -6.30 -17.87
C ALA A 113 -22.94 -7.71 -17.53
N ARG A 114 -24.25 -7.94 -17.55
CA ARG A 114 -24.92 -9.23 -17.23
C ARG A 114 -24.84 -9.64 -15.74
N ASN A 115 -24.85 -8.70 -14.78
CA ASN A 115 -24.79 -8.99 -13.34
C ASN A 115 -23.54 -9.79 -12.89
N GLN A 116 -22.48 -9.78 -13.68
CA GLN A 116 -21.19 -10.32 -13.24
C GLN A 116 -20.45 -9.26 -12.42
N LYS A 117 -20.00 -9.66 -11.24
CA LYS A 117 -19.17 -8.81 -10.40
C LYS A 117 -17.75 -8.77 -10.97
N LYS A 118 -17.30 -7.61 -11.41
CA LYS A 118 -15.94 -7.38 -11.85
C LYS A 118 -15.15 -6.74 -10.71
N MET A 119 -13.97 -7.25 -10.44
CA MET A 119 -13.05 -6.66 -9.47
C MET A 119 -12.04 -5.80 -10.23
N ASN A 120 -12.09 -4.50 -10.01
CA ASN A 120 -11.09 -3.56 -10.51
C ASN A 120 -10.23 -3.04 -9.35
N LEU A 121 -9.10 -2.48 -9.67
CA LEU A 121 -8.28 -1.70 -8.74
C LEU A 121 -8.66 -0.23 -8.89
N SER A 122 -8.83 0.46 -7.78
CA SER A 122 -9.08 1.91 -7.76
C SER A 122 -8.14 2.59 -6.77
N ILE A 123 -7.81 3.84 -7.04
CA ILE A 123 -7.08 4.68 -6.10
C ILE A 123 -8.09 5.42 -5.23
N PHE A 124 -7.92 5.28 -3.93
CA PHE A 124 -8.67 5.99 -2.92
C PHE A 124 -7.78 7.04 -2.27
N THR A 125 -8.38 8.12 -1.83
CA THR A 125 -7.73 9.15 -1.04
C THR A 125 -8.46 9.37 0.28
N SER A 126 -7.71 9.78 1.30
CA SER A 126 -8.23 10.19 2.60
C SER A 126 -7.38 11.31 3.16
N THR A 127 -8.02 12.23 3.87
CA THR A 127 -7.37 13.34 4.58
C THR A 127 -7.43 13.12 6.09
N LYS A 128 -6.41 13.59 6.78
CA LYS A 128 -6.30 13.51 8.24
C LYS A 128 -6.53 14.88 8.86
N VAL A 129 -7.60 15.02 9.63
CA VAL A 129 -7.97 16.25 10.31
C VAL A 129 -7.99 15.98 11.82
N ASN A 130 -7.28 16.80 12.60
CA ASN A 130 -7.15 16.63 14.05
C ASN A 130 -6.71 15.20 14.46
N GLY A 131 -5.81 14.61 13.71
CA GLY A 131 -5.29 13.27 13.98
C GLY A 131 -6.18 12.11 13.50
N ILE A 132 -7.35 12.38 12.92
CA ILE A 132 -8.34 11.38 12.50
C ILE A 132 -8.43 11.34 10.97
N TRP A 133 -8.31 10.15 10.39
CA TRP A 133 -8.51 9.93 8.96
C TRP A 133 -9.98 10.00 8.58
N SER A 134 -10.28 10.70 7.50
CA SER A 134 -11.62 10.74 6.90
C SER A 134 -11.97 9.38 6.26
N LYS A 135 -13.25 9.15 6.01
CA LYS A 135 -13.66 8.02 5.17
C LYS A 135 -13.02 8.17 3.78
N PRO A 136 -12.38 7.12 3.26
CA PRO A 136 -11.76 7.16 1.94
C PRO A 136 -12.76 7.45 0.82
N ILE A 137 -12.31 8.25 -0.15
CA ILE A 137 -13.06 8.61 -1.35
C ILE A 137 -12.32 8.02 -2.56
N GLU A 138 -13.05 7.40 -3.46
CA GLU A 138 -12.51 6.88 -4.72
C GLU A 138 -12.19 8.04 -5.67
N LEU A 139 -10.94 8.10 -6.15
CA LEU A 139 -10.45 9.23 -6.93
C LEU A 139 -10.99 9.23 -8.36
N PHE A 140 -11.16 8.05 -8.97
CA PHE A 140 -11.59 7.89 -10.38
C PHE A 140 -12.94 7.16 -10.48
N ALA A 141 -13.87 7.42 -9.57
CA ALA A 141 -15.16 6.71 -9.47
C ALA A 141 -16.01 6.75 -10.76
N SER A 142 -15.87 7.80 -11.58
CA SER A 142 -16.58 7.93 -12.85
C SER A 142 -16.01 7.05 -13.98
N ASN A 143 -14.87 6.40 -13.76
CA ASN A 143 -14.15 5.63 -14.78
C ASN A 143 -13.87 4.19 -14.32
N ASN A 144 -14.86 3.54 -13.77
CA ASN A 144 -14.77 2.21 -13.16
C ASN A 144 -14.65 1.05 -14.16
N GLU A 145 -14.58 1.31 -15.46
CA GLU A 145 -14.28 0.30 -16.48
C GLU A 145 -12.81 -0.16 -16.44
N PHE A 146 -11.94 0.70 -15.96
CA PHE A 146 -10.49 0.49 -15.90
C PHE A 146 -9.99 0.34 -14.47
N SER A 147 -8.78 -0.16 -14.35
CA SER A 147 -8.07 -0.22 -13.08
C SER A 147 -7.07 0.93 -12.97
N PHE A 148 -6.95 1.46 -11.75
CA PHE A 148 -5.98 2.48 -11.35
C PHE A 148 -5.27 2.00 -10.10
N CYS A 149 -3.94 1.92 -10.11
CA CYS A 149 -3.21 1.33 -8.99
C CYS A 149 -1.79 1.90 -8.85
N HIS A 150 -1.14 1.54 -7.74
CA HIS A 150 0.25 1.88 -7.42
C HIS A 150 0.51 3.40 -7.43
N PRO A 151 -0.22 4.19 -6.63
CA PRO A 151 -0.03 5.63 -6.59
C PRO A 151 1.34 5.98 -6.02
N SER A 152 1.96 7.01 -6.58
CA SER A 152 3.20 7.62 -6.10
C SER A 152 3.11 9.13 -6.24
N LEU A 153 3.13 9.84 -5.12
CA LEU A 153 3.10 11.31 -5.08
C LEU A 153 4.52 11.85 -5.19
N ASN A 154 4.73 12.90 -5.97
CA ASN A 154 6.02 13.56 -5.98
C ASN A 154 6.27 14.35 -4.68
N SER A 155 7.52 14.76 -4.44
CA SER A 155 7.92 15.46 -3.21
C SER A 155 7.25 16.82 -3.03
N ALA A 156 6.80 17.45 -4.11
CA ALA A 156 6.07 18.72 -4.07
C ALA A 156 4.57 18.53 -3.71
N GLY A 157 4.04 17.30 -3.84
CA GLY A 157 2.64 17.00 -3.55
C GLY A 157 1.65 17.45 -4.63
N ASP A 158 2.14 17.89 -5.81
CA ASP A 158 1.31 18.44 -6.89
C ASP A 158 1.12 17.48 -8.07
N ARG A 159 1.76 16.30 -8.06
CA ARG A 159 1.65 15.29 -9.11
C ARG A 159 1.54 13.91 -8.52
N LEU A 160 0.48 13.21 -8.91
CA LEU A 160 0.24 11.81 -8.60
C LEU A 160 0.54 10.96 -9.84
N TYR A 161 1.53 10.09 -9.75
CA TYR A 161 1.83 9.06 -10.74
C TYR A 161 1.12 7.77 -10.36
N PHE A 162 0.64 7.02 -11.33
CA PHE A 162 -0.05 5.75 -11.07
C PHE A 162 -0.06 4.88 -12.33
N SER A 163 -0.29 3.59 -12.16
CA SER A 163 -0.50 2.66 -13.27
C SER A 163 -1.97 2.50 -13.60
N SER A 164 -2.30 2.43 -14.89
CA SER A 164 -3.65 2.17 -15.37
C SER A 164 -3.66 1.33 -16.65
N ASN A 165 -4.73 0.54 -16.82
CA ASN A 165 -5.00 -0.18 -18.07
C ASN A 165 -5.96 0.56 -19.00
N MET A 166 -6.07 1.88 -18.86
CA MET A 166 -6.82 2.73 -19.80
C MET A 166 -6.24 2.63 -21.20
N PRO A 167 -7.09 2.68 -22.25
CA PRO A 167 -6.63 2.72 -23.63
C PRO A 167 -5.74 3.94 -23.91
N GLY A 168 -4.76 3.76 -24.79
CA GLY A 168 -3.85 4.84 -25.23
C GLY A 168 -2.40 4.65 -24.83
N GLY A 169 -2.11 3.68 -23.97
CA GLY A 169 -0.75 3.26 -23.65
C GLY A 169 -0.21 2.18 -24.60
N TYR A 170 0.98 1.68 -24.32
CA TYR A 170 1.67 0.67 -25.11
C TYR A 170 1.50 -0.76 -24.59
N GLY A 171 1.12 -0.92 -23.32
CA GLY A 171 0.94 -2.21 -22.66
C GLY A 171 -0.47 -2.40 -22.08
N ASN A 172 -0.60 -3.41 -21.19
CA ASN A 172 -1.84 -3.60 -20.44
C ASN A 172 -1.98 -2.58 -19.31
N TYR A 173 -0.84 -2.24 -18.67
CA TYR A 173 -0.74 -1.22 -17.64
C TYR A 173 0.42 -0.31 -17.97
N ASP A 174 0.15 0.99 -18.03
CA ASP A 174 1.10 2.05 -18.30
C ASP A 174 1.05 3.12 -17.20
N LEU A 175 2.10 3.96 -17.10
CA LEU A 175 2.20 5.08 -16.16
C LEU A 175 1.55 6.33 -16.73
#